data_cfcca15b9c6a9ccef40eef6c44cf03e9
#
_entry.id   cfcca15b9c6a9ccef40eef6c44cf03e9
#
_cell.length_a   1.000
_cell.length_b   1.000
_cell.length_c   1.000
_cell.angle_alpha   90.00
_cell.angle_beta   90.00
_cell.angle_gamma   90.00
#
_symmetry.space_group_name_H-M   'P 1'
#
loop_
_entity.id
_entity.type
_entity.pdbx_description
1 polymer ?
#
loop_
_entity_poly.entity_id
_entity_poly.type
_entity_poly.pdbx_seq_one_letter_code
_entity_poly.pdbx_strand_id
1 'polypeptide(L)'
;MEQTKATSMTWRTHPPASQQCENQGMEMEMLVVSLASLLAGFVDAIVGGGGLVLVPALFATFPNAHPATLFGTNKGASVWGTAFATLQYSKRVQMRWHALAPAALVCFVASLGGAWLVTVVSPHYLRKALPVVLLLVLGYTLAKKQLGRDHNPRFVGQREALIASGIGAVIGFYDGFFGPGTGSFFVFLLVRLLGYDFLNASASAKLLNTASNLAAIGLFAVKGHVWWHLVLAMAIANVLGSLAGTHLALKHGTGFVRGVFIAVVSALILKTSYDAFLR
;
A
#
# COMPACT_ATOMS: atom_id res chain seq x y z
N MET A 1 -57.75 -35.39 -31.74
CA MET A 1 -56.74 -34.29 -31.81
C MET A 1 -56.47 -33.81 -30.39
N GLU A 2 -55.52 -34.44 -29.75
CA GLU A 2 -55.20 -34.16 -28.33
C GLU A 2 -53.76 -33.61 -28.29
N GLN A 3 -53.62 -32.30 -28.02
CA GLN A 3 -52.34 -31.61 -27.93
C GLN A 3 -51.72 -31.86 -26.57
N THR A 4 -50.68 -32.66 -26.52
CA THR A 4 -49.87 -32.90 -25.32
C THR A 4 -49.00 -31.64 -25.05
N LYS A 5 -49.32 -30.87 -24.00
CA LYS A 5 -48.48 -29.79 -23.49
C LYS A 5 -47.22 -30.38 -22.88
N ALA A 6 -46.10 -30.25 -23.54
CA ALA A 6 -44.78 -30.53 -22.94
C ALA A 6 -44.41 -29.40 -21.96
N THR A 7 -44.50 -29.68 -20.67
CA THR A 7 -43.99 -28.82 -19.59
C THR A 7 -42.49 -28.93 -19.57
N SER A 8 -41.77 -27.92 -20.02
CA SER A 8 -40.31 -27.83 -19.90
C SER A 8 -39.91 -27.61 -18.44
N MET A 9 -39.58 -28.72 -17.77
CA MET A 9 -39.05 -28.73 -16.40
C MET A 9 -37.59 -28.30 -16.47
N THR A 10 -37.30 -27.03 -16.18
CA THR A 10 -35.92 -26.53 -16.04
C THR A 10 -35.31 -27.09 -14.77
N TRP A 11 -34.50 -28.13 -14.92
CA TRP A 11 -33.68 -28.67 -13.85
C TRP A 11 -32.64 -27.65 -13.46
N ARG A 12 -32.83 -26.94 -12.33
CA ARG A 12 -31.74 -26.26 -11.64
C ARG A 12 -30.86 -27.34 -11.04
N THR A 13 -29.82 -27.70 -11.73
CA THR A 13 -28.78 -28.58 -11.17
C THR A 13 -28.04 -27.79 -10.08
N HIS A 14 -28.29 -28.11 -8.83
CA HIS A 14 -27.45 -27.62 -7.74
C HIS A 14 -26.03 -28.18 -7.95
N PRO A 15 -24.99 -27.34 -7.84
CA PRO A 15 -23.62 -27.84 -7.96
C PRO A 15 -23.36 -28.91 -6.88
N PRO A 16 -22.52 -29.90 -7.14
CA PRO A 16 -22.17 -30.92 -6.17
C PRO A 16 -21.57 -30.31 -4.90
N ALA A 17 -21.77 -30.96 -3.76
CA ALA A 17 -21.36 -30.44 -2.43
C ALA A 17 -19.86 -30.06 -2.38
N SER A 18 -18.99 -30.76 -3.10
CA SER A 18 -17.57 -30.41 -3.22
C SER A 18 -17.33 -29.06 -3.89
N GLN A 19 -18.07 -28.75 -4.96
CA GLN A 19 -18.01 -27.43 -5.60
C GLN A 19 -18.60 -26.31 -4.73
N GLN A 20 -19.62 -26.63 -3.94
CA GLN A 20 -20.17 -25.65 -2.98
C GLN A 20 -19.17 -25.32 -1.87
N CYS A 21 -18.46 -26.31 -1.32
CA CYS A 21 -17.40 -26.07 -0.32
C CYS A 21 -16.22 -25.28 -0.90
N GLU A 22 -15.80 -25.58 -2.13
CA GLU A 22 -14.71 -24.88 -2.81
C GLU A 22 -15.08 -23.43 -3.12
N ASN A 23 -16.32 -23.18 -3.59
CA ASN A 23 -16.82 -21.83 -3.84
C ASN A 23 -16.96 -21.03 -2.53
N GLN A 24 -17.43 -21.61 -1.44
CA GLN A 24 -17.52 -20.96 -0.14
C GLN A 24 -16.13 -20.60 0.42
N GLY A 25 -15.13 -21.46 0.22
CA GLY A 25 -13.74 -21.16 0.58
C GLY A 25 -13.21 -19.94 -0.16
N MET A 26 -13.40 -19.90 -1.46
CA MET A 26 -12.96 -18.78 -2.32
C MET A 26 -13.68 -17.47 -1.98
N GLU A 27 -14.99 -17.49 -1.69
CA GLU A 27 -15.74 -16.32 -1.26
C GLU A 27 -15.24 -15.77 0.08
N MET A 28 -14.93 -16.65 1.03
CA MET A 28 -14.37 -16.27 2.33
C MET A 28 -12.98 -15.63 2.19
N GLU A 29 -12.11 -16.22 1.38
CA GLU A 29 -10.78 -15.67 1.07
C GLU A 29 -10.87 -14.28 0.45
N MET A 30 -11.75 -14.11 -0.53
CA MET A 30 -11.99 -12.81 -1.18
C MET A 30 -12.54 -11.77 -0.21
N LEU A 31 -13.44 -12.15 0.70
CA LEU A 31 -13.97 -11.28 1.74
C LEU A 31 -12.86 -10.81 2.70
N VAL A 32 -12.04 -11.74 3.18
CA VAL A 32 -10.94 -11.45 4.12
C VAL A 32 -9.94 -10.48 3.49
N VAL A 33 -9.48 -10.73 2.26
CA VAL A 33 -8.50 -9.84 1.61
C VAL A 33 -9.11 -8.50 1.20
N SER A 34 -10.41 -8.44 0.90
CA SER A 34 -11.12 -7.19 0.61
C SER A 34 -11.27 -6.32 1.87
N LEU A 35 -11.63 -6.90 3.02
CA LEU A 35 -11.66 -6.20 4.30
C LEU A 35 -10.26 -5.71 4.72
N ALA A 36 -9.25 -6.55 4.54
CA ALA A 36 -7.86 -6.15 4.76
C ALA A 36 -7.45 -5.01 3.83
N SER A 37 -7.90 -5.03 2.57
CA SER A 37 -7.63 -3.98 1.58
C SER A 37 -8.32 -2.66 1.92
N LEU A 38 -9.55 -2.69 2.44
CA LEU A 38 -10.25 -1.51 2.94
C LEU A 38 -9.49 -0.86 4.09
N LEU A 39 -9.10 -1.67 5.09
CA LEU A 39 -8.31 -1.18 6.22
C LEU A 39 -6.94 -0.69 5.78
N ALA A 40 -6.30 -1.40 4.85
CA ALA A 40 -5.03 -0.99 4.27
C ALA A 40 -5.13 0.36 3.56
N GLY A 41 -6.15 0.57 2.73
CA GLY A 41 -6.41 1.85 2.07
C GLY A 41 -6.64 2.99 3.06
N PHE A 42 -7.41 2.73 4.12
CA PHE A 42 -7.67 3.71 5.18
C PHE A 42 -6.37 4.14 5.90
N VAL A 43 -5.60 3.19 6.39
CA VAL A 43 -4.32 3.46 7.08
C VAL A 43 -3.32 4.07 6.13
N ASP A 44 -3.24 3.55 4.90
CA ASP A 44 -2.31 4.06 3.89
C ASP A 44 -2.59 5.53 3.57
N ALA A 45 -3.83 5.90 3.39
CA ALA A 45 -4.21 7.27 3.06
C ALA A 45 -3.79 8.29 4.13
N ILE A 46 -3.80 7.89 5.41
CA ILE A 46 -3.41 8.78 6.51
C ILE A 46 -1.88 8.84 6.66
N VAL A 47 -1.20 7.70 6.72
CA VAL A 47 0.20 7.62 7.14
C VAL A 47 1.10 6.74 6.27
N GLY A 48 0.55 6.09 5.24
CA GLY A 48 1.35 5.30 4.31
C GLY A 48 1.72 3.90 4.78
N GLY A 49 0.89 3.25 5.60
CA GLY A 49 1.14 1.92 6.16
C GLY A 49 0.35 0.77 5.54
N GLY A 50 -0.37 0.99 4.44
CA GLY A 50 -1.31 0.01 3.87
C GLY A 50 -0.72 -1.36 3.54
N GLY A 51 0.46 -1.37 2.94
CA GLY A 51 1.16 -2.61 2.61
C GLY A 51 1.50 -3.49 3.83
N LEU A 52 1.64 -2.89 5.01
CA LEU A 52 1.88 -3.61 6.26
C LEU A 52 0.64 -4.34 6.79
N VAL A 53 -0.54 -3.96 6.31
CA VAL A 53 -1.80 -4.65 6.60
C VAL A 53 -2.10 -5.68 5.51
N LEU A 54 -2.06 -5.25 4.24
CA LEU A 54 -2.54 -6.06 3.13
C LEU A 54 -1.58 -7.18 2.76
N VAL A 55 -0.26 -6.94 2.76
CA VAL A 55 0.72 -7.98 2.40
C VAL A 55 0.67 -9.16 3.38
N PRO A 56 0.74 -8.99 4.72
CA PRO A 56 0.57 -10.12 5.63
C PRO A 56 -0.78 -10.82 5.50
N ALA A 57 -1.87 -10.08 5.23
CA ALA A 57 -3.18 -10.70 5.02
C ALA A 57 -3.17 -11.61 3.79
N LEU A 58 -2.60 -11.16 2.66
CA LEU A 58 -2.45 -11.98 1.45
C LEU A 58 -1.59 -13.23 1.70
N PHE A 59 -0.44 -13.08 2.40
CA PHE A 59 0.42 -14.22 2.73
C PHE A 59 -0.22 -15.22 3.69
N ALA A 60 -1.08 -14.75 4.60
CA ALA A 60 -1.82 -15.62 5.52
C ALA A 60 -2.98 -16.34 4.82
N THR A 61 -3.68 -15.66 3.91
CA THR A 61 -4.80 -16.24 3.16
C THR A 61 -4.30 -17.20 2.09
N PHE A 62 -3.18 -16.90 1.42
CA PHE A 62 -2.62 -17.70 0.33
C PHE A 62 -1.18 -18.15 0.61
N PRO A 63 -0.94 -19.06 1.58
CA PRO A 63 0.40 -19.41 2.05
C PRO A 63 1.26 -20.10 0.97
N ASN A 64 0.63 -20.80 0.03
CA ASN A 64 1.30 -21.54 -1.04
C ASN A 64 1.53 -20.72 -2.31
N ALA A 65 1.02 -19.48 -2.37
CA ALA A 65 1.14 -18.63 -3.54
C ALA A 65 2.57 -18.09 -3.71
N HIS A 66 2.96 -17.86 -4.97
CA HIS A 66 4.25 -17.27 -5.27
C HIS A 66 4.32 -15.83 -4.74
N PRO A 67 5.35 -15.44 -3.98
CA PRO A 67 5.44 -14.11 -3.37
C PRO A 67 5.28 -12.95 -4.36
N ALA A 68 5.87 -13.03 -5.56
CA ALA A 68 5.72 -11.99 -6.58
C ALA A 68 4.26 -11.80 -6.99
N THR A 69 3.44 -12.86 -7.02
CA THR A 69 2.01 -12.78 -7.34
C THR A 69 1.22 -12.08 -6.23
N LEU A 70 1.56 -12.35 -4.97
CA LEU A 70 0.94 -11.65 -3.83
C LEU A 70 1.33 -10.16 -3.81
N PHE A 71 2.59 -9.84 -4.08
CA PHE A 71 3.03 -8.46 -4.20
C PHE A 71 2.38 -7.75 -5.40
N GLY A 72 2.31 -8.39 -6.56
CA GLY A 72 1.66 -7.82 -7.74
C GLY A 72 0.18 -7.56 -7.51
N THR A 73 -0.54 -8.50 -6.87
CA THR A 73 -1.96 -8.35 -6.50
C THR A 73 -2.15 -7.20 -5.48
N ASN A 74 -1.28 -7.11 -4.46
CA ASN A 74 -1.25 -5.98 -3.53
C ASN A 74 -1.06 -4.64 -4.25
N LYS A 75 -0.08 -4.54 -5.16
CA LYS A 75 0.20 -3.32 -5.94
C LYS A 75 -0.98 -2.94 -6.84
N GLY A 76 -1.63 -3.94 -7.46
CA GLY A 76 -2.81 -3.76 -8.28
C GLY A 76 -3.98 -3.13 -7.52
N ALA A 77 -4.21 -3.54 -6.27
CA ALA A 77 -5.23 -2.95 -5.41
C ALA A 77 -4.82 -1.55 -4.91
N SER A 78 -3.58 -1.42 -4.41
CA SER A 78 -3.09 -0.22 -3.73
C SER A 78 -2.91 0.98 -4.67
N VAL A 79 -2.60 0.77 -5.96
CA VAL A 79 -2.41 1.88 -6.91
C VAL A 79 -3.65 2.76 -7.02
N TRP A 80 -4.85 2.18 -6.99
CA TRP A 80 -6.10 2.93 -7.04
C TRP A 80 -6.34 3.75 -5.78
N GLY A 81 -6.18 3.15 -4.59
CA GLY A 81 -6.32 3.87 -3.33
C GLY A 81 -5.33 5.03 -3.19
N THR A 82 -4.07 4.82 -3.55
CA THR A 82 -3.04 5.87 -3.50
C THR A 82 -3.29 6.96 -4.54
N ALA A 83 -3.77 6.63 -5.75
CA ALA A 83 -4.12 7.60 -6.77
C ALA A 83 -5.30 8.48 -6.34
N PHE A 84 -6.37 7.88 -5.80
CA PHE A 84 -7.51 8.65 -5.27
C PHE A 84 -7.12 9.53 -4.08
N ALA A 85 -6.28 9.03 -3.16
CA ALA A 85 -5.73 9.84 -2.08
C ALA A 85 -4.92 11.02 -2.62
N THR A 86 -4.03 10.78 -3.60
CA THR A 86 -3.25 11.84 -4.26
C THR A 86 -4.15 12.92 -4.84
N LEU A 87 -5.22 12.53 -5.56
CA LEU A 87 -6.19 13.46 -6.14
C LEU A 87 -6.94 14.29 -5.07
N GLN A 88 -7.31 13.66 -3.93
CA GLN A 88 -7.96 14.39 -2.84
C GLN A 88 -6.99 15.36 -2.14
N TYR A 89 -5.79 14.91 -1.84
CA TYR A 89 -4.77 15.75 -1.20
C TYR A 89 -4.38 16.93 -2.10
N SER A 90 -4.17 16.72 -3.40
CA SER A 90 -3.75 17.76 -4.34
C SER A 90 -4.76 18.91 -4.48
N LYS A 91 -6.05 18.66 -4.14
CA LYS A 91 -7.10 19.70 -4.13
C LYS A 91 -7.13 20.53 -2.83
N ARG A 92 -6.49 20.08 -1.77
CA ARG A 92 -6.61 20.64 -0.41
C ARG A 92 -5.28 21.03 0.22
N VAL A 93 -4.17 20.42 -0.25
CA VAL A 93 -2.82 20.66 0.25
C VAL A 93 -1.97 21.25 -0.87
N GLN A 94 -1.19 22.26 -0.56
CA GLN A 94 -0.28 22.87 -1.54
C GLN A 94 0.92 21.93 -1.82
N MET A 95 0.79 21.17 -2.89
CA MET A 95 1.86 20.26 -3.30
C MET A 95 2.98 21.01 -4.02
N ARG A 96 4.23 20.74 -3.66
CA ARG A 96 5.43 21.36 -4.24
C ARG A 96 5.83 20.62 -5.52
N TRP A 97 5.06 20.81 -6.58
CA TRP A 97 5.17 20.07 -7.83
C TRP A 97 6.55 20.12 -8.48
N HIS A 98 7.29 21.25 -8.36
CA HIS A 98 8.64 21.39 -8.89
C HIS A 98 9.63 20.39 -8.28
N ALA A 99 9.40 19.96 -7.04
CA ALA A 99 10.22 18.95 -6.36
C ALA A 99 9.63 17.54 -6.52
N LEU A 100 8.29 17.44 -6.47
CA LEU A 100 7.61 16.15 -6.44
C LEU A 100 7.47 15.48 -7.80
N ALA A 101 7.35 16.24 -8.90
CA ALA A 101 7.24 15.65 -10.24
C ALA A 101 8.53 14.90 -10.65
N PRO A 102 9.73 15.51 -10.57
CA PRO A 102 10.96 14.75 -10.84
C PRO A 102 11.18 13.62 -9.86
N ALA A 103 10.85 13.80 -8.57
CA ALA A 103 10.93 12.74 -7.57
C ALA A 103 10.01 11.55 -7.90
N ALA A 104 8.80 11.80 -8.39
CA ALA A 104 7.86 10.75 -8.80
C ALA A 104 8.38 9.96 -10.01
N LEU A 105 9.00 10.63 -10.99
CA LEU A 105 9.62 9.97 -12.15
C LEU A 105 10.78 9.07 -11.72
N VAL A 106 11.68 9.58 -10.88
CA VAL A 106 12.81 8.81 -10.35
C VAL A 106 12.31 7.62 -9.50
N CYS A 107 11.29 7.85 -8.68
CA CYS A 107 10.64 6.82 -7.87
C CYS A 107 10.03 5.71 -8.75
N PHE A 108 9.36 6.08 -9.84
CA PHE A 108 8.80 5.14 -10.81
C PHE A 108 9.89 4.25 -11.41
N VAL A 109 10.97 4.83 -11.92
CA VAL A 109 12.09 4.08 -12.52
C VAL A 109 12.78 3.18 -11.50
N ALA A 110 13.03 3.69 -10.30
CA ALA A 110 13.65 2.90 -9.23
C ALA A 110 12.77 1.73 -8.80
N SER A 111 11.44 1.93 -8.74
CA SER A 111 10.47 0.89 -8.40
C SER A 111 10.41 -0.24 -9.45
N LEU A 112 10.58 0.06 -10.74
CA LEU A 112 10.75 -0.98 -11.77
C LEU A 112 11.94 -1.88 -11.46
N GLY A 113 13.08 -1.30 -11.09
CA GLY A 113 14.27 -2.05 -10.69
C GLY A 113 14.04 -2.93 -9.47
N GLY A 114 13.36 -2.41 -8.44
CA GLY A 114 12.98 -3.17 -7.25
C GLY A 114 12.02 -4.32 -7.56
N ALA A 115 10.98 -4.06 -8.33
CA ALA A 115 10.00 -5.06 -8.73
C ALA A 115 10.63 -6.17 -9.61
N TRP A 116 11.58 -5.80 -10.48
CA TRP A 116 12.34 -6.79 -11.25
C TRP A 116 13.16 -7.69 -10.32
N LEU A 117 13.86 -7.10 -9.35
CA LEU A 117 14.72 -7.83 -8.42
C LEU A 117 13.92 -8.86 -7.60
N VAL A 118 12.70 -8.56 -7.15
CA VAL A 118 11.87 -9.51 -6.39
C VAL A 118 11.48 -10.74 -7.20
N THR A 119 11.47 -10.64 -8.52
CA THR A 119 11.17 -11.80 -9.38
C THR A 119 12.35 -12.77 -9.52
N VAL A 120 13.55 -12.38 -9.10
CA VAL A 120 14.79 -13.17 -9.23
C VAL A 120 15.45 -13.53 -7.90
N VAL A 121 15.11 -12.86 -6.79
CA VAL A 121 15.70 -13.07 -5.45
C VAL A 121 14.80 -13.95 -4.57
N SER A 122 15.43 -14.79 -3.74
CA SER A 122 14.72 -15.61 -2.77
C SER A 122 14.01 -14.77 -1.70
N PRO A 123 12.72 -15.02 -1.41
CA PRO A 123 11.91 -14.24 -0.47
C PRO A 123 12.37 -14.30 0.99
N HIS A 124 13.22 -15.28 1.35
CA HIS A 124 13.61 -15.55 2.73
C HIS A 124 14.28 -14.38 3.43
N TYR A 125 15.21 -13.69 2.74
CA TYR A 125 15.94 -12.55 3.30
C TYR A 125 15.06 -11.33 3.54
N LEU A 126 14.04 -11.14 2.70
CA LEU A 126 13.10 -10.02 2.79
C LEU A 126 12.29 -10.05 4.09
N ARG A 127 11.82 -11.21 4.48
CA ARG A 127 10.99 -11.38 5.68
C ARG A 127 11.75 -11.05 6.97
N LYS A 128 13.07 -11.32 7.02
CA LYS A 128 13.92 -11.06 8.20
C LYS A 128 14.35 -9.61 8.33
N ALA A 129 14.50 -8.88 7.23
CA ALA A 129 14.96 -7.49 7.27
C ALA A 129 13.87 -6.51 7.74
N LEU A 130 12.59 -6.79 7.44
CA LEU A 130 11.48 -5.89 7.71
C LEU A 130 11.33 -5.45 9.15
N PRO A 131 11.30 -6.36 10.17
CA PRO A 131 11.15 -5.96 11.58
C PRO A 131 12.24 -4.98 12.04
N VAL A 132 13.47 -5.22 11.60
CA VAL A 132 14.63 -4.38 11.99
C VAL A 132 14.48 -2.96 11.46
N VAL A 133 14.13 -2.83 10.18
CA VAL A 133 13.94 -1.50 9.56
C VAL A 133 12.80 -0.75 10.21
N LEU A 134 11.68 -1.41 10.50
CA LEU A 134 10.53 -0.81 11.17
C LEU A 134 10.86 -0.36 12.61
N LEU A 135 11.62 -1.16 13.37
CA LEU A 135 12.09 -0.81 14.72
C LEU A 135 12.95 0.46 14.71
N LEU A 136 13.87 0.59 13.75
CA LEU A 136 14.72 1.78 13.61
C LEU A 136 13.90 3.03 13.32
N VAL A 137 12.91 2.95 12.41
CA VAL A 137 12.04 4.09 12.07
C VAL A 137 11.16 4.50 13.24
N LEU A 138 10.58 3.55 13.98
CA LEU A 138 9.77 3.88 15.15
C LEU A 138 10.63 4.50 16.25
N GLY A 139 11.72 3.86 16.61
CA GLY A 139 12.62 4.36 17.66
C GLY A 139 13.02 5.81 17.42
N TYR A 140 13.38 6.13 16.18
CA TYR A 140 13.69 7.50 15.79
C TYR A 140 12.49 8.45 15.90
N THR A 141 11.30 8.03 15.42
CA THR A 141 10.08 8.87 15.44
C THR A 141 9.62 9.18 16.86
N LEU A 142 9.70 8.20 17.77
CA LEU A 142 9.35 8.38 19.18
C LEU A 142 10.36 9.29 19.91
N ALA A 143 11.66 9.17 19.61
CA ALA A 143 12.71 9.99 20.19
C ALA A 143 12.59 11.49 19.84
N LYS A 144 11.97 11.83 18.69
CA LYS A 144 11.84 13.21 18.18
C LYS A 144 10.40 13.73 18.28
N LYS A 145 9.96 14.13 19.50
CA LYS A 145 8.57 14.57 19.80
C LYS A 145 8.07 15.76 18.97
N GLN A 146 8.95 16.65 18.50
CA GLN A 146 8.60 17.84 17.70
C GLN A 146 8.64 17.59 16.19
N LEU A 147 9.00 16.40 15.75
CA LEU A 147 9.14 16.09 14.33
C LEU A 147 7.80 16.26 13.59
N GLY A 148 7.82 17.06 12.51
CA GLY A 148 6.70 17.22 11.58
C GLY A 148 5.44 17.92 12.12
N ARG A 149 5.55 18.73 13.17
CA ARG A 149 4.45 19.56 13.68
C ARG A 149 4.19 20.76 12.77
N ASP A 150 5.27 21.48 12.41
CA ASP A 150 5.21 22.70 11.65
C ASP A 150 5.75 22.47 10.22
N HIS A 151 5.13 23.12 9.25
CA HIS A 151 5.60 23.09 7.86
C HIS A 151 6.69 24.14 7.68
N ASN A 152 7.94 23.72 7.77
CA ASN A 152 9.10 24.57 7.59
C ASN A 152 10.09 23.95 6.59
N PRO A 153 9.83 24.10 5.29
CA PRO A 153 10.68 23.54 4.24
C PRO A 153 12.12 24.08 4.35
N ARG A 154 13.08 23.16 4.46
CA ARG A 154 14.51 23.50 4.66
C ARG A 154 15.20 23.88 3.38
N PHE A 155 14.65 23.46 2.24
CA PHE A 155 15.23 23.64 0.91
C PHE A 155 14.16 24.16 -0.05
N VAL A 156 14.61 24.85 -1.11
CA VAL A 156 13.79 25.37 -2.19
C VAL A 156 14.43 25.11 -3.54
N GLY A 157 13.64 25.06 -4.61
CA GLY A 157 14.12 24.93 -5.98
C GLY A 157 14.83 23.59 -6.24
N GLN A 158 15.96 23.65 -6.92
CA GLN A 158 16.70 22.45 -7.38
C GLN A 158 17.19 21.56 -6.23
N ARG A 159 17.62 22.14 -5.11
CA ARG A 159 18.09 21.36 -3.95
C ARG A 159 16.96 20.52 -3.34
N GLU A 160 15.77 21.10 -3.24
CA GLU A 160 14.59 20.38 -2.76
C GLU A 160 14.22 19.23 -3.72
N ALA A 161 14.22 19.49 -5.03
CA ALA A 161 13.95 18.50 -6.06
C ALA A 161 14.97 17.34 -6.04
N LEU A 162 16.26 17.66 -5.85
CA LEU A 162 17.33 16.65 -5.79
C LEU A 162 17.16 15.73 -4.56
N ILE A 163 16.90 16.31 -3.39
CA ILE A 163 16.69 15.54 -2.15
C ILE A 163 15.42 14.70 -2.25
N ALA A 164 14.32 15.28 -2.76
CA ALA A 164 13.06 14.57 -2.98
C ALA A 164 13.25 13.40 -3.97
N SER A 165 14.03 13.61 -5.04
CA SER A 165 14.37 12.56 -6.01
C SER A 165 15.23 11.47 -5.40
N GLY A 166 16.19 11.81 -4.54
CA GLY A 166 16.99 10.84 -3.78
C GLY A 166 16.11 9.96 -2.86
N ILE A 167 15.16 10.59 -2.16
CA ILE A 167 14.14 9.87 -1.37
C ILE A 167 13.31 8.96 -2.29
N GLY A 168 12.86 9.49 -3.44
CA GLY A 168 12.12 8.75 -4.46
C GLY A 168 12.87 7.53 -4.96
N ALA A 169 14.18 7.68 -5.25
CA ALA A 169 15.02 6.59 -5.71
C ALA A 169 15.13 5.44 -4.68
N VAL A 170 15.54 5.78 -3.46
CA VAL A 170 15.79 4.77 -2.40
C VAL A 170 14.49 4.08 -1.99
N ILE A 171 13.47 4.86 -1.66
CA ILE A 171 12.22 4.29 -1.18
C ILE A 171 11.38 3.70 -2.31
N GLY A 172 11.45 4.25 -3.53
CA GLY A 172 10.80 3.68 -4.70
C GLY A 172 11.38 2.30 -5.06
N PHE A 173 12.70 2.14 -5.03
CA PHE A 173 13.34 0.84 -5.19
C PHE A 173 12.89 -0.16 -4.11
N TYR A 174 12.91 0.26 -2.85
CA TYR A 174 12.41 -0.55 -1.74
C TYR A 174 10.94 -0.94 -1.94
N ASP A 175 10.09 0.00 -2.39
CA ASP A 175 8.67 -0.24 -2.64
C ASP A 175 8.42 -1.26 -3.75
N GLY A 176 9.18 -1.17 -4.84
CA GLY A 176 9.13 -2.17 -5.91
C GLY A 176 9.58 -3.55 -5.46
N PHE A 177 10.63 -3.60 -4.64
CA PHE A 177 11.23 -4.84 -4.16
C PHE A 177 10.43 -5.52 -3.06
N PHE A 178 9.89 -4.75 -2.10
CA PHE A 178 9.21 -5.31 -0.92
C PHE A 178 7.85 -4.65 -0.63
N GLY A 179 7.80 -3.34 -0.48
CA GLY A 179 6.61 -2.52 -0.36
C GLY A 179 6.05 -2.24 1.04
N PRO A 180 5.99 -3.19 1.99
CA PRO A 180 5.41 -2.90 3.30
C PRO A 180 6.08 -1.72 4.02
N GLY A 181 5.28 -0.72 4.45
CA GLY A 181 5.80 0.46 5.17
C GLY A 181 6.32 1.60 4.31
N THR A 182 6.38 1.46 3.00
CA THR A 182 6.90 2.45 2.05
C THR A 182 6.35 3.85 2.29
N GLY A 183 5.03 3.99 2.39
CA GLY A 183 4.40 5.29 2.62
C GLY A 183 4.85 5.93 3.92
N SER A 184 5.01 5.14 5.00
CA SER A 184 5.52 5.65 6.28
C SER A 184 6.98 6.11 6.17
N PHE A 185 7.80 5.41 5.38
CA PHE A 185 9.18 5.83 5.10
C PHE A 185 9.22 7.12 4.28
N PHE A 186 8.38 7.25 3.26
CA PHE A 186 8.24 8.51 2.54
C PHE A 186 7.87 9.65 3.48
N VAL A 187 6.79 9.50 4.27
CA VAL A 187 6.35 10.52 5.24
C VAL A 187 7.49 10.88 6.18
N PHE A 188 8.15 9.90 6.78
CA PHE A 188 9.26 10.11 7.69
C PHE A 188 10.41 10.90 7.07
N LEU A 189 10.87 10.51 5.88
CA LEU A 189 12.00 11.18 5.22
C LEU A 189 11.65 12.57 4.71
N LEU A 190 10.44 12.78 4.18
CA LEU A 190 9.96 14.10 3.78
C LEU A 190 9.87 15.06 4.97
N VAL A 191 9.35 14.58 6.11
CA VAL A 191 9.35 15.35 7.36
C VAL A 191 10.78 15.63 7.85
N ARG A 192 11.63 14.60 7.89
CA ARG A 192 12.95 14.71 8.51
C ARG A 192 13.95 15.49 7.68
N LEU A 193 13.98 15.25 6.39
CA LEU A 193 14.99 15.85 5.49
C LEU A 193 14.51 17.15 4.88
N LEU A 194 13.27 17.21 4.39
CA LEU A 194 12.74 18.39 3.72
C LEU A 194 12.03 19.39 4.67
N GLY A 195 11.70 18.98 5.90
CA GLY A 195 11.06 19.85 6.88
C GLY A 195 9.55 20.03 6.64
N TYR A 196 8.91 19.10 5.93
CA TYR A 196 7.46 19.12 5.76
C TYR A 196 6.75 18.74 7.06
N ASP A 197 5.56 19.30 7.31
CA ASP A 197 4.67 18.77 8.33
C ASP A 197 4.09 17.41 7.92
N PHE A 198 3.48 16.69 8.87
CA PHE A 198 2.95 15.35 8.60
C PHE A 198 1.85 15.33 7.54
N LEU A 199 1.02 16.36 7.42
CA LEU A 199 -0.05 16.41 6.43
C LEU A 199 0.51 16.62 5.02
N ASN A 200 1.43 17.61 4.84
CA ASN A 200 2.10 17.85 3.57
C ASN A 200 2.99 16.68 3.16
N ALA A 201 3.67 16.06 4.13
CA ALA A 201 4.47 14.85 3.88
C ALA A 201 3.60 13.66 3.46
N SER A 202 2.43 13.45 4.11
CA SER A 202 1.49 12.40 3.70
C SER A 202 0.94 12.64 2.29
N ALA A 203 0.55 13.86 1.97
CA ALA A 203 0.11 14.22 0.62
C ALA A 203 1.18 13.92 -0.44
N SER A 204 2.42 14.36 -0.18
CA SER A 204 3.56 14.12 -1.07
C SER A 204 3.91 12.63 -1.19
N ALA A 205 3.87 11.91 -0.09
CA ALA A 205 4.10 10.47 -0.05
C ALA A 205 3.09 9.69 -0.90
N LYS A 206 1.81 10.13 -0.97
CA LYS A 206 0.79 9.48 -1.81
C LYS A 206 1.13 9.58 -3.29
N LEU A 207 1.63 10.72 -3.76
CA LEU A 207 2.07 10.86 -5.14
C LEU A 207 3.24 9.92 -5.46
N LEU A 208 4.27 9.90 -4.62
CA LEU A 208 5.43 9.02 -4.81
C LEU A 208 5.03 7.54 -4.75
N ASN A 209 4.15 7.19 -3.81
CA ASN A 209 3.65 5.83 -3.65
C ASN A 209 2.73 5.41 -4.83
N THR A 210 1.97 6.34 -5.40
CA THR A 210 1.21 6.09 -6.64
C THR A 210 2.15 5.78 -7.80
N ALA A 211 3.22 6.57 -7.96
CA ALA A 211 4.21 6.36 -9.01
C ALA A 211 4.92 5.00 -8.87
N SER A 212 5.34 4.63 -7.66
CA SER A 212 6.00 3.34 -7.41
C SER A 212 5.05 2.15 -7.59
N ASN A 213 3.80 2.25 -7.11
CA ASN A 213 2.79 1.22 -7.30
C ASN A 213 2.46 1.02 -8.80
N LEU A 214 2.35 2.12 -9.56
CA LEU A 214 2.09 2.06 -11.00
C LEU A 214 3.24 1.36 -11.75
N ALA A 215 4.48 1.65 -11.40
CA ALA A 215 5.65 0.99 -11.96
C ALA A 215 5.66 -0.52 -11.63
N ALA A 216 5.48 -0.86 -10.36
CA ALA A 216 5.53 -2.23 -9.90
C ALA A 216 4.40 -3.09 -10.49
N ILE A 217 3.15 -2.59 -10.51
CA ILE A 217 2.04 -3.33 -11.12
C ILE A 217 2.25 -3.52 -12.62
N GLY A 218 2.80 -2.53 -13.33
CA GLY A 218 3.13 -2.65 -14.75
C GLY A 218 4.08 -3.82 -15.00
N LEU A 219 5.15 -3.94 -14.22
CA LEU A 219 6.12 -5.02 -14.35
C LEU A 219 5.54 -6.38 -13.94
N PHE A 220 4.82 -6.47 -12.81
CA PHE A 220 4.22 -7.72 -12.36
C PHE A 220 3.12 -8.20 -13.32
N ALA A 221 2.35 -7.29 -13.94
CA ALA A 221 1.35 -7.63 -14.93
C ALA A 221 1.98 -8.24 -16.19
N VAL A 222 3.05 -7.63 -16.72
CA VAL A 222 3.79 -8.17 -17.88
C VAL A 222 4.40 -9.54 -17.58
N LYS A 223 4.82 -9.78 -16.33
CA LYS A 223 5.36 -11.08 -15.91
C LYS A 223 4.30 -12.10 -15.49
N GLY A 224 3.00 -11.79 -15.57
CA GLY A 224 1.91 -12.70 -15.18
C GLY A 224 1.73 -12.89 -13.67
N HIS A 225 2.33 -12.02 -12.86
CA HIS A 225 2.29 -12.10 -11.39
C HIS A 225 1.18 -11.21 -10.80
N VAL A 226 -0.06 -11.32 -11.31
CA VAL A 226 -1.21 -10.56 -10.79
C VAL A 226 -2.48 -11.40 -10.87
N TRP A 227 -3.21 -11.51 -9.78
CA TRP A 227 -4.54 -12.09 -9.75
C TRP A 227 -5.63 -11.02 -9.93
N TRP A 228 -5.96 -10.75 -11.20
CA TRP A 228 -6.85 -9.66 -11.58
C TRP A 228 -8.26 -9.76 -10.98
N HIS A 229 -8.77 -10.98 -10.78
CA HIS A 229 -10.07 -11.22 -10.15
C HIS A 229 -10.12 -10.73 -8.70
N LEU A 230 -9.03 -10.91 -7.92
CA LEU A 230 -8.92 -10.37 -6.57
C LEU A 230 -8.64 -8.87 -6.59
N VAL A 231 -7.81 -8.39 -7.53
CA VAL A 231 -7.46 -6.98 -7.67
C VAL A 231 -8.69 -6.10 -7.76
N LEU A 232 -9.71 -6.48 -8.54
CA LEU A 232 -10.91 -5.67 -8.72
C LEU A 232 -11.65 -5.41 -7.40
N ALA A 233 -11.97 -6.48 -6.66
CA ALA A 233 -12.66 -6.37 -5.36
C ALA A 233 -11.83 -5.61 -4.33
N MET A 234 -10.54 -5.95 -4.23
CA MET A 234 -9.60 -5.32 -3.33
C MET A 234 -9.35 -3.85 -3.67
N ALA A 235 -9.32 -3.45 -4.96
CA ALA A 235 -9.16 -2.07 -5.39
C ALA A 235 -10.35 -1.20 -4.98
N ILE A 236 -11.58 -1.69 -5.18
CA ILE A 236 -12.79 -1.00 -4.74
C ILE A 236 -12.74 -0.77 -3.22
N ALA A 237 -12.45 -1.82 -2.46
CA ALA A 237 -12.33 -1.74 -1.00
C ALA A 237 -11.22 -0.76 -0.58
N ASN A 238 -10.05 -0.82 -1.24
CA ASN A 238 -8.91 0.07 -0.99
C ASN A 238 -9.24 1.54 -1.24
N VAL A 239 -9.94 1.83 -2.34
CA VAL A 239 -10.41 3.18 -2.67
C VAL A 239 -11.36 3.69 -1.60
N LEU A 240 -12.36 2.90 -1.18
CA LEU A 240 -13.30 3.29 -0.13
C LEU A 240 -12.58 3.60 1.18
N GLY A 241 -11.65 2.73 1.59
CA GLY A 241 -10.80 2.98 2.75
C GLY A 241 -9.96 4.25 2.60
N SER A 242 -9.33 4.42 1.44
CA SER A 242 -8.50 5.59 1.13
C SER A 242 -9.28 6.91 1.14
N LEU A 243 -10.48 6.94 0.59
CA LEU A 243 -11.36 8.10 0.62
C LEU A 243 -11.71 8.50 2.06
N ALA A 244 -12.08 7.52 2.90
CA ALA A 244 -12.37 7.76 4.31
C ALA A 244 -11.14 8.24 5.09
N GLY A 245 -9.98 7.59 4.90
CA GLY A 245 -8.73 7.96 5.55
C GLY A 245 -8.23 9.36 5.17
N THR A 246 -8.27 9.69 3.89
CA THR A 246 -7.89 11.03 3.41
C THR A 246 -8.83 12.10 3.95
N HIS A 247 -10.13 11.84 3.96
CA HIS A 247 -11.12 12.78 4.52
C HIS A 247 -10.82 13.09 6.00
N LEU A 248 -10.54 12.04 6.80
CA LEU A 248 -10.19 12.21 8.21
C LEU A 248 -8.86 12.98 8.39
N ALA A 249 -7.84 12.66 7.60
CA ALA A 249 -6.56 13.34 7.66
C ALA A 249 -6.68 14.83 7.34
N LEU A 250 -7.44 15.18 6.29
CA LEU A 250 -7.71 16.56 5.90
C LEU A 250 -8.56 17.31 6.92
N LYS A 251 -9.52 16.63 7.57
CA LYS A 251 -10.40 17.23 8.57
C LYS A 251 -9.67 17.56 9.88
N HIS A 252 -8.78 16.67 10.33
CA HIS A 252 -8.15 16.78 11.65
C HIS A 252 -6.69 17.30 11.58
N GLY A 253 -6.10 17.34 10.39
CA GLY A 253 -4.81 17.97 10.14
C GLY A 253 -3.60 17.22 10.69
N THR A 254 -2.48 17.93 10.78
CA THR A 254 -1.14 17.39 11.06
C THR A 254 -1.04 16.63 12.39
N GLY A 255 -1.68 17.12 13.47
CA GLY A 255 -1.63 16.49 14.78
C GLY A 255 -2.26 15.09 14.78
N PHE A 256 -3.41 14.95 14.13
CA PHE A 256 -4.10 13.67 13.96
C PHE A 256 -3.27 12.68 13.13
N VAL A 257 -2.77 13.13 11.97
CA VAL A 257 -1.92 12.29 11.10
C VAL A 257 -0.70 11.77 11.85
N ARG A 258 -0.04 12.62 12.65
CA ARG A 258 1.08 12.23 13.50
C ARG A 258 0.68 11.19 14.57
N GLY A 259 -0.46 11.38 15.23
CA GLY A 259 -0.97 10.44 16.23
C GLY A 259 -1.24 9.05 15.62
N VAL A 260 -1.93 9.01 14.48
CA VAL A 260 -2.19 7.78 13.73
C VAL A 260 -0.88 7.14 13.26
N PHE A 261 0.10 7.94 12.79
CA PHE A 261 1.42 7.43 12.39
C PHE A 261 2.11 6.68 13.54
N ILE A 262 2.17 7.29 14.73
CA ILE A 262 2.78 6.65 15.90
C ILE A 262 2.04 5.37 16.28
N ALA A 263 0.70 5.40 16.32
CA ALA A 263 -0.11 4.23 16.69
C ALA A 263 0.07 3.06 15.71
N VAL A 264 -0.01 3.33 14.41
CA VAL A 264 0.14 2.32 13.36
C VAL A 264 1.53 1.72 13.36
N VAL A 265 2.59 2.56 13.39
CA VAL A 265 3.97 2.08 13.38
C VAL A 265 4.27 1.29 14.65
N SER A 266 3.75 1.69 15.83
CA SER A 266 3.88 0.92 17.08
C SER A 266 3.21 -0.46 16.99
N ALA A 267 1.96 -0.52 16.50
CA ALA A 267 1.24 -1.79 16.32
C ALA A 267 1.97 -2.73 15.35
N LEU A 268 2.53 -2.18 14.28
CA LEU A 268 3.29 -2.94 13.29
C LEU A 268 4.56 -3.55 13.86
N ILE A 269 5.27 -2.82 14.70
CA ILE A 269 6.47 -3.34 15.36
C ILE A 269 6.12 -4.47 16.33
N LEU A 270 5.09 -4.28 17.15
CA LEU A 270 4.63 -5.33 18.04
C LEU A 270 4.31 -6.60 17.25
N LYS A 271 3.56 -6.47 16.15
CA LYS A 271 3.24 -7.61 15.29
C LYS A 271 4.48 -8.23 14.66
N THR A 272 5.33 -7.44 14.02
CA THR A 272 6.51 -7.98 13.30
C THR A 272 7.56 -8.54 14.25
N SER A 273 7.69 -7.99 15.46
CA SER A 273 8.54 -8.57 16.51
C SER A 273 7.97 -9.90 17.02
N TYR A 274 6.65 -9.98 17.23
CA TYR A 274 5.99 -11.23 17.60
C TYR A 274 6.22 -12.31 16.53
N ASP A 275 5.99 -11.97 15.25
CA ASP A 275 6.17 -12.91 14.12
C ASP A 275 7.65 -13.35 13.93
N ALA A 276 8.61 -12.51 14.30
CA ALA A 276 10.04 -12.79 14.13
C ALA A 276 10.67 -13.59 15.27
N PHE A 277 10.18 -13.42 16.51
CA PHE A 277 10.83 -13.96 17.71
C PHE A 277 10.01 -15.01 18.46
N LEU A 278 8.70 -15.10 18.21
CA LEU A 278 7.79 -15.98 18.95
C LEU A 278 7.07 -17.00 18.05
N ARG A 279 7.32 -16.99 16.75
CA ARG A 279 6.77 -17.92 15.76
C ARG A 279 7.87 -18.47 14.86
#